data_c1dd1e339e37f71df2bb9bbe40e4279c
#
_entry.id   c1dd1e339e37f71df2bb9bbe40e4279c
#
_cell.length_a   1.000
_cell.length_b   1.000
_cell.length_c   1.000
_cell.angle_alpha   90.00
_cell.angle_beta   90.00
_cell.angle_gamma   90.00
#
_symmetry.space_group_name_H-M   'P 1'
#
loop_
_entity.id
_entity.type
_entity.pdbx_description
1 polymer ?
#
loop_
_entity_poly.entity_id
_entity_poly.type
_entity_poly.pdbx_seq_one_letter_code
_entity_poly.pdbx_strand_id
1 'polypeptide(L)'
;MNTKTNKKTNYKTEKSECLEKPIKRIFISGSADKYDGFKNEKDAKLFLHTLAYKLAENNYHIVNGYGKGVGDFLLSGVTEYCLKNNKQISNYLTIMSFPQNNISKANIEELYIKNREQMIEKCDIAAFVFGNKNNTNSEGMIQEYHLAKQKGLTLFPISFTGGSAKQIFDLEYPNNTEIVKKAFNLINNNSTDDVNKLVENILEAIKLLQI
;
A
#
# COMPACT_ATOMS: atom_id res chain seq x y z
N MET A 1 -16.17 -60.22 39.65
CA MET A 1 -16.88 -59.23 38.78
C MET A 1 -16.25 -57.87 38.99
N ASN A 2 -15.39 -57.42 38.05
CA ASN A 2 -14.68 -56.16 38.13
C ASN A 2 -15.34 -55.19 37.17
N THR A 3 -16.01 -54.18 37.67
CA THR A 3 -16.55 -53.07 36.89
C THR A 3 -15.51 -51.96 36.83
N LYS A 4 -14.91 -51.76 35.64
CA LYS A 4 -14.07 -50.62 35.33
C LYS A 4 -14.93 -49.42 34.93
N THR A 5 -14.92 -48.39 35.77
CA THR A 5 -15.48 -47.09 35.46
C THR A 5 -14.56 -46.26 34.57
N ASN A 6 -14.95 -46.03 33.32
CA ASN A 6 -14.29 -45.11 32.40
C ASN A 6 -14.60 -43.67 32.73
N LYS A 7 -13.63 -42.92 33.25
CA LYS A 7 -13.69 -41.47 33.35
C LYS A 7 -13.35 -40.86 31.96
N LYS A 8 -14.37 -40.32 31.28
CA LYS A 8 -14.17 -39.45 30.13
C LYS A 8 -13.73 -38.06 30.60
N THR A 9 -12.49 -37.72 30.38
CA THR A 9 -11.95 -36.36 30.56
C THR A 9 -12.37 -35.51 29.35
N ASN A 10 -13.34 -34.63 29.57
CA ASN A 10 -13.73 -33.62 28.59
C ASN A 10 -12.66 -32.49 28.58
N TYR A 11 -11.79 -32.49 27.59
CA TYR A 11 -10.99 -31.30 27.28
C TYR A 11 -11.87 -30.29 26.51
N LYS A 12 -12.41 -29.31 27.25
CA LYS A 12 -12.92 -28.08 26.63
C LYS A 12 -11.70 -27.30 26.10
N THR A 13 -11.48 -27.33 24.81
CA THR A 13 -10.62 -26.37 24.11
C THR A 13 -11.34 -25.02 24.15
N GLU A 14 -10.98 -24.16 25.07
CA GLU A 14 -11.30 -22.73 25.00
C GLU A 14 -10.51 -22.17 23.79
N LYS A 15 -11.17 -22.09 22.63
CA LYS A 15 -10.73 -21.19 21.56
C LYS A 15 -10.97 -19.79 22.10
N SER A 16 -9.90 -19.12 22.55
CA SER A 16 -9.89 -17.67 22.66
C SER A 16 -10.11 -17.14 21.24
N GLU A 17 -11.30 -16.65 20.94
CA GLU A 17 -11.57 -15.81 19.79
C GLU A 17 -10.76 -14.53 20.00
N CYS A 18 -9.53 -14.53 19.49
CA CYS A 18 -8.78 -13.32 19.27
C CYS A 18 -9.58 -12.57 18.21
N LEU A 19 -10.35 -11.57 18.60
CA LEU A 19 -11.01 -10.64 17.68
C LEU A 19 -9.88 -9.97 16.87
N GLU A 20 -9.57 -10.55 15.71
CA GLU A 20 -8.61 -9.96 14.77
C GLU A 20 -9.18 -8.60 14.40
N LYS A 21 -8.39 -7.54 14.62
CA LYS A 21 -8.75 -6.19 14.17
C LYS A 21 -9.03 -6.25 12.66
N PRO A 22 -10.07 -5.56 12.18
CA PRO A 22 -10.37 -5.55 10.76
C PRO A 22 -9.13 -5.12 9.97
N ILE A 23 -8.80 -5.90 8.95
CA ILE A 23 -7.67 -5.61 8.07
C ILE A 23 -8.02 -4.36 7.26
N LYS A 24 -7.25 -3.29 7.44
CA LYS A 24 -7.39 -2.08 6.62
C LYS A 24 -6.69 -2.28 5.28
N ARG A 25 -7.32 -1.81 4.23
CA ARG A 25 -6.80 -1.96 2.86
C ARG A 25 -6.20 -0.65 2.37
N ILE A 26 -4.97 -0.73 1.90
CA ILE A 26 -4.24 0.39 1.33
C ILE A 26 -3.96 0.15 -0.15
N PHE A 27 -4.51 1.00 -1.00
CA PHE A 27 -4.13 1.06 -2.40
C PHE A 27 -2.81 1.82 -2.53
N ILE A 28 -1.79 1.21 -3.13
CA ILE A 28 -0.52 1.87 -3.41
C ILE A 28 -0.42 2.07 -4.92
N SER A 29 -0.59 3.31 -5.35
CA SER A 29 -0.38 3.76 -6.72
C SER A 29 1.06 4.20 -6.91
N GLY A 30 1.74 3.72 -7.95
CA GLY A 30 3.12 4.12 -8.22
C GLY A 30 3.71 3.51 -9.48
N SER A 31 4.59 4.28 -10.11
CA SER A 31 5.48 3.82 -11.18
C SER A 31 6.78 4.61 -11.13
N ALA A 32 7.90 4.01 -11.46
CA ALA A 32 9.20 4.66 -11.45
C ALA A 32 10.07 4.21 -12.65
N ASP A 33 10.33 5.13 -13.56
CA ASP A 33 11.44 5.03 -14.49
C ASP A 33 12.72 5.62 -13.88
N LYS A 34 12.55 6.56 -12.91
CA LYS A 34 13.61 7.15 -12.09
C LYS A 34 13.14 7.19 -10.64
N TYR A 35 14.07 7.04 -9.72
CA TYR A 35 13.81 7.05 -8.28
C TYR A 35 14.22 8.39 -7.68
N ASP A 36 13.43 9.43 -7.96
CA ASP A 36 13.63 10.75 -7.37
C ASP A 36 13.50 10.69 -5.84
N GLY A 37 14.13 11.62 -5.15
CA GLY A 37 14.08 11.72 -3.68
C GLY A 37 15.04 10.78 -2.94
N PHE A 38 15.77 9.91 -3.63
CA PHE A 38 16.79 9.02 -3.06
C PHE A 38 18.16 9.28 -3.67
N LYS A 39 19.22 9.06 -2.87
CA LYS A 39 20.62 9.21 -3.34
C LYS A 39 20.98 8.21 -4.42
N ASN A 40 20.38 7.05 -4.38
CA ASN A 40 20.62 5.99 -5.34
C ASN A 40 19.40 5.07 -5.48
N GLU A 41 19.37 4.31 -6.54
CA GLU A 41 18.28 3.39 -6.87
C GLU A 41 18.11 2.25 -5.86
N LYS A 42 19.21 1.82 -5.22
CA LYS A 42 19.18 0.74 -4.23
C LYS A 42 18.36 1.16 -3.00
N ASP A 43 18.54 2.39 -2.52
CA ASP A 43 17.82 2.90 -1.35
C ASP A 43 16.33 3.08 -1.66
N ALA A 44 15.99 3.52 -2.87
CA ALA A 44 14.60 3.62 -3.32
C ALA A 44 13.89 2.26 -3.38
N LYS A 45 14.57 1.25 -3.90
CA LYS A 45 14.07 -0.13 -3.95
C LYS A 45 13.93 -0.72 -2.55
N LEU A 46 14.92 -0.48 -1.68
CA LEU A 46 14.86 -0.88 -0.28
C LEU A 46 13.70 -0.19 0.44
N PHE A 47 13.45 1.10 0.17
CA PHE A 47 12.31 1.83 0.72
C PHE A 47 10.98 1.16 0.36
N LEU A 48 10.73 0.87 -0.91
CA LEU A 48 9.50 0.21 -1.35
C LEU A 48 9.32 -1.17 -0.71
N HIS A 49 10.39 -1.96 -0.66
CA HIS A 49 10.41 -3.26 -0.02
C HIS A 49 10.10 -3.16 1.48
N THR A 50 10.81 -2.27 2.21
CA THR A 50 10.63 -2.08 3.64
C THR A 50 9.24 -1.53 3.97
N LEU A 51 8.72 -0.61 3.15
CA LEU A 51 7.37 -0.08 3.29
C LEU A 51 6.33 -1.21 3.21
N ALA A 52 6.41 -2.06 2.20
CA ALA A 52 5.48 -3.18 2.02
C ALA A 52 5.60 -4.22 3.15
N TYR A 53 6.83 -4.56 3.57
CA TYR A 53 7.08 -5.42 4.71
C TYR A 53 6.41 -4.88 5.98
N LYS A 54 6.65 -3.61 6.29
CA LYS A 54 6.14 -2.95 7.50
C LYS A 54 4.63 -2.73 7.47
N LEU A 55 4.03 -2.48 6.32
CA LEU A 55 2.58 -2.44 6.18
C LEU A 55 1.97 -3.81 6.48
N ALA A 56 2.50 -4.89 5.93
CA ALA A 56 2.04 -6.25 6.22
C ALA A 56 2.23 -6.61 7.71
N GLU A 57 3.36 -6.25 8.32
CA GLU A 57 3.65 -6.42 9.75
C GLU A 57 2.63 -5.68 10.64
N ASN A 58 2.11 -4.54 10.19
CA ASN A 58 1.06 -3.77 10.87
C ASN A 58 -0.36 -4.15 10.44
N ASN A 59 -0.53 -5.33 9.84
CA ASN A 59 -1.81 -5.92 9.41
C ASN A 59 -2.58 -5.08 8.37
N TYR A 60 -1.86 -4.41 7.45
CA TYR A 60 -2.45 -3.80 6.25
C TYR A 60 -2.47 -4.78 5.10
N HIS A 61 -3.55 -4.72 4.31
CA HIS A 61 -3.64 -5.42 3.03
C HIS A 61 -3.35 -4.43 1.89
N ILE A 62 -2.29 -4.67 1.16
CA ILE A 62 -1.87 -3.82 0.04
C ILE A 62 -2.62 -4.24 -1.22
N VAL A 63 -3.14 -3.26 -1.96
CA VAL A 63 -3.66 -3.43 -3.33
C VAL A 63 -2.79 -2.61 -4.27
N ASN A 64 -2.29 -3.22 -5.35
CA ASN A 64 -1.38 -2.56 -6.29
C ASN A 64 -1.62 -2.99 -7.74
N GLY A 65 -1.51 -2.04 -8.67
CA GLY A 65 -1.63 -2.26 -10.11
C GLY A 65 -0.38 -2.84 -10.79
N TYR A 66 0.62 -3.25 -10.02
CA TYR A 66 1.92 -3.75 -10.51
C TYR A 66 2.66 -2.75 -11.40
N GLY A 67 2.68 -1.47 -11.00
CA GLY A 67 3.35 -0.43 -11.74
C GLY A 67 4.86 -0.67 -11.86
N LYS A 68 5.41 -0.36 -13.05
CA LYS A 68 6.84 -0.53 -13.37
C LYS A 68 7.73 0.13 -12.31
N GLY A 69 8.76 -0.57 -11.85
CA GLY A 69 9.72 -0.06 -10.87
C GLY A 69 9.19 0.06 -9.44
N VAL A 70 7.93 -0.30 -9.19
CA VAL A 70 7.30 -0.25 -7.85
C VAL A 70 6.75 -1.62 -7.46
N GLY A 71 5.95 -2.25 -8.32
CA GLY A 71 5.21 -3.46 -8.00
C GLY A 71 6.07 -4.63 -7.52
N ASP A 72 7.23 -4.85 -8.14
CA ASP A 72 8.15 -5.94 -7.78
C ASP A 72 8.67 -5.81 -6.35
N PHE A 73 8.98 -4.58 -5.91
CA PHE A 73 9.53 -4.35 -4.57
C PHE A 73 8.46 -4.41 -3.49
N LEU A 74 7.22 -4.00 -3.78
CA LEU A 74 6.08 -4.21 -2.88
C LEU A 74 5.79 -5.71 -2.71
N LEU A 75 5.76 -6.47 -3.82
CA LEU A 75 5.60 -7.92 -3.77
C LEU A 75 6.71 -8.58 -2.94
N SER A 76 7.96 -8.19 -3.17
CA SER A 76 9.12 -8.73 -2.46
C SER A 76 9.02 -8.49 -0.94
N GLY A 77 8.64 -7.29 -0.50
CA GLY A 77 8.50 -6.96 0.93
C GLY A 77 7.40 -7.77 1.63
N VAL A 78 6.22 -7.87 1.00
CA VAL A 78 5.13 -8.70 1.55
C VAL A 78 5.51 -10.18 1.56
N THR A 79 6.18 -10.66 0.51
CA THR A 79 6.62 -12.06 0.43
C THR A 79 7.59 -12.38 1.56
N GLU A 80 8.58 -11.53 1.81
CA GLU A 80 9.53 -11.74 2.91
C GLU A 80 8.82 -11.78 4.27
N TYR A 81 7.91 -10.85 4.54
CA TYR A 81 7.12 -10.86 5.77
C TYR A 81 6.34 -12.16 5.93
N CYS A 82 5.63 -12.60 4.89
CA CYS A 82 4.80 -13.80 4.93
C CYS A 82 5.62 -15.08 5.15
N LEU A 83 6.76 -15.21 4.47
CA LEU A 83 7.64 -16.37 4.63
C LEU A 83 8.23 -16.43 6.04
N LYS A 84 8.69 -15.30 6.60
CA LYS A 84 9.24 -15.25 7.96
C LYS A 84 8.22 -15.58 9.05
N ASN A 85 6.92 -15.32 8.80
CA ASN A 85 5.86 -15.45 9.79
C ASN A 85 4.86 -16.57 9.48
N ASN A 86 5.14 -17.45 8.53
CA ASN A 86 4.25 -18.54 8.09
C ASN A 86 2.83 -18.05 7.73
N LYS A 87 2.75 -16.92 7.02
CA LYS A 87 1.51 -16.30 6.54
C LYS A 87 1.31 -16.52 5.04
N GLN A 88 0.06 -16.41 4.58
CA GLN A 88 -0.26 -16.48 3.15
C GLN A 88 -0.19 -15.07 2.54
N ILE A 89 0.48 -14.91 1.40
CA ILE A 89 0.64 -13.65 0.69
C ILE A 89 -0.72 -13.04 0.33
N SER A 90 -1.69 -13.86 -0.07
CA SER A 90 -3.05 -13.44 -0.42
C SER A 90 -3.80 -12.71 0.69
N ASN A 91 -3.40 -12.86 1.96
CA ASN A 91 -3.98 -12.13 3.08
C ASN A 91 -3.44 -10.69 3.20
N TYR A 92 -2.31 -10.37 2.55
CA TYR A 92 -1.61 -9.10 2.68
C TYR A 92 -1.41 -8.35 1.37
N LEU A 93 -1.60 -9.01 0.21
CA LEU A 93 -1.37 -8.40 -1.09
C LEU A 93 -2.37 -8.88 -2.14
N THR A 94 -2.93 -7.93 -2.86
CA THR A 94 -3.67 -8.15 -4.11
C THR A 94 -2.97 -7.40 -5.23
N ILE A 95 -2.55 -8.12 -6.27
CA ILE A 95 -1.99 -7.53 -7.50
C ILE A 95 -3.06 -7.59 -8.58
N MET A 96 -3.35 -6.44 -9.19
CA MET A 96 -4.29 -6.29 -10.29
C MET A 96 -3.61 -5.55 -11.45
N SER A 97 -2.73 -6.27 -12.16
CA SER A 97 -1.98 -5.68 -13.27
C SER A 97 -2.90 -5.23 -14.41
N PHE A 98 -2.50 -4.14 -15.06
CA PHE A 98 -3.20 -3.68 -16.24
C PHE A 98 -2.97 -4.63 -17.43
N PRO A 99 -3.99 -4.84 -18.30
CA PRO A 99 -3.81 -5.59 -19.52
C PRO A 99 -2.65 -5.04 -20.33
N GLN A 100 -1.69 -5.90 -20.67
CA GLN A 100 -0.57 -5.57 -21.51
C GLN A 100 -0.84 -6.12 -22.92
N ASN A 101 -0.50 -5.36 -23.95
CA ASN A 101 -0.67 -5.76 -25.36
C ASN A 101 -2.11 -6.09 -25.77
N ASN A 102 -2.66 -5.19 -26.53
CA ASN A 102 -4.02 -5.31 -27.04
C ASN A 102 -4.10 -6.39 -28.15
N ILE A 103 -4.14 -7.66 -27.77
CA ILE A 103 -4.34 -8.78 -28.70
C ILE A 103 -5.81 -8.80 -29.19
N SER A 104 -6.74 -8.33 -28.37
CA SER A 104 -8.12 -8.14 -28.75
C SER A 104 -8.37 -6.67 -29.14
N LYS A 105 -9.30 -6.44 -30.09
CA LYS A 105 -9.79 -5.09 -30.44
C LYS A 105 -10.70 -4.49 -29.36
N ALA A 106 -10.63 -4.98 -28.12
CA ALA A 106 -11.39 -4.43 -27.01
C ALA A 106 -10.96 -3.00 -26.72
N ASN A 107 -11.87 -2.18 -26.20
CA ASN A 107 -11.57 -0.83 -25.76
C ASN A 107 -10.66 -0.89 -24.51
N ILE A 108 -9.37 -0.76 -24.73
CA ILE A 108 -8.34 -0.88 -23.66
C ILE A 108 -8.54 0.18 -22.57
N GLU A 109 -9.01 1.36 -22.93
CA GLU A 109 -9.25 2.45 -21.98
C GLU A 109 -10.38 2.09 -21.01
N GLU A 110 -11.45 1.49 -21.51
CA GLU A 110 -12.56 1.02 -20.67
C GLU A 110 -12.10 -0.08 -19.69
N LEU A 111 -11.23 -0.99 -20.15
CA LEU A 111 -10.65 -2.01 -19.29
C LEU A 111 -9.76 -1.40 -18.20
N TYR A 112 -9.01 -0.36 -18.54
CA TYR A 112 -8.17 0.36 -17.55
C TYR A 112 -9.01 1.07 -16.51
N ILE A 113 -10.11 1.71 -16.91
CA ILE A 113 -11.04 2.35 -15.97
C ILE A 113 -11.63 1.31 -15.01
N LYS A 114 -12.17 0.21 -15.52
CA LYS A 114 -12.73 -0.89 -14.71
C LYS A 114 -11.69 -1.47 -13.74
N ASN A 115 -10.46 -1.67 -14.20
CA ASN A 115 -9.37 -2.19 -13.34
C ASN A 115 -9.07 -1.24 -12.19
N ARG A 116 -8.98 0.08 -12.45
CA ARG A 116 -8.79 1.11 -11.42
C ARG A 116 -9.93 1.13 -10.41
N GLU A 117 -11.17 1.08 -10.88
CA GLU A 117 -12.34 1.03 -10.01
C GLU A 117 -12.30 -0.17 -9.07
N GLN A 118 -11.98 -1.35 -9.57
CA GLN A 118 -11.88 -2.58 -8.77
C GLN A 118 -10.73 -2.55 -7.77
N MET A 119 -9.59 -1.96 -8.13
CA MET A 119 -8.46 -1.80 -7.21
C MET A 119 -8.82 -0.92 -6.01
N ILE A 120 -9.55 0.16 -6.26
CA ILE A 120 -9.80 1.21 -5.27
C ILE A 120 -11.06 0.92 -4.43
N GLU A 121 -12.02 0.18 -4.99
CA GLU A 121 -13.38 0.03 -4.43
C GLU A 121 -13.43 -0.41 -2.96
N LYS A 122 -12.49 -1.25 -2.53
CA LYS A 122 -12.47 -1.82 -1.17
C LYS A 122 -11.31 -1.30 -0.33
N CYS A 123 -10.74 -0.17 -0.70
CA CYS A 123 -9.61 0.41 0.02
C CYS A 123 -10.07 1.55 0.93
N ASP A 124 -9.35 1.73 2.03
CA ASP A 124 -9.57 2.80 3.02
C ASP A 124 -8.63 3.97 2.76
N ILE A 125 -7.43 3.68 2.25
CA ILE A 125 -6.34 4.60 2.03
C ILE A 125 -5.85 4.46 0.59
N ALA A 126 -5.48 5.56 -0.05
CA ALA A 126 -4.75 5.60 -1.31
C ALA A 126 -3.41 6.30 -1.13
N ALA A 127 -2.32 5.53 -1.15
CA ALA A 127 -0.96 6.03 -1.10
C ALA A 127 -0.39 6.19 -2.51
N PHE A 128 0.36 7.27 -2.73
CA PHE A 128 0.96 7.61 -4.02
C PHE A 128 2.47 7.73 -3.88
N VAL A 129 3.22 6.97 -4.69
CA VAL A 129 4.70 6.95 -4.67
C VAL A 129 5.25 7.15 -6.07
N PHE A 130 6.26 8.02 -6.22
CA PHE A 130 6.88 8.35 -7.50
C PHE A 130 5.86 8.85 -8.54
N GLY A 131 5.67 8.11 -9.62
CA GLY A 131 4.74 8.48 -10.68
C GLY A 131 5.40 9.21 -11.82
N ASN A 132 6.61 8.78 -12.21
CA ASN A 132 7.26 9.24 -13.41
C ASN A 132 7.31 8.13 -14.46
N LYS A 133 7.09 8.53 -15.72
CA LYS A 133 7.13 7.66 -16.88
C LYS A 133 7.59 8.47 -18.09
N ASN A 134 8.63 8.00 -18.79
CA ASN A 134 9.16 8.69 -20.00
C ASN A 134 9.48 10.18 -19.75
N ASN A 135 10.07 10.52 -18.59
CA ASN A 135 10.39 11.89 -18.15
C ASN A 135 9.17 12.81 -17.93
N THR A 136 7.96 12.27 -17.85
CA THR A 136 6.73 13.02 -17.53
C THR A 136 6.06 12.42 -16.30
N ASN A 137 5.10 13.14 -15.74
CA ASN A 137 4.24 12.60 -14.69
C ASN A 137 3.33 11.50 -15.25
N SER A 138 3.00 10.52 -14.42
CA SER A 138 2.13 9.41 -14.78
C SER A 138 0.66 9.85 -14.78
N GLU A 139 0.07 9.98 -15.97
CA GLU A 139 -1.37 10.29 -16.11
C GLU A 139 -2.25 9.22 -15.43
N GLY A 140 -1.85 7.95 -15.48
CA GLY A 140 -2.56 6.86 -14.81
C GLY A 140 -2.68 7.08 -13.31
N MET A 141 -1.62 7.54 -12.63
CA MET A 141 -1.66 7.88 -11.21
C MET A 141 -2.59 9.06 -10.93
N ILE A 142 -2.63 10.06 -11.80
CA ILE A 142 -3.55 11.19 -11.64
C ILE A 142 -5.02 10.73 -11.78
N GLN A 143 -5.30 9.82 -12.69
CA GLN A 143 -6.64 9.22 -12.81
C GLN A 143 -7.00 8.41 -11.56
N GLU A 144 -6.09 7.63 -11.02
CA GLU A 144 -6.25 6.86 -9.77
C GLU A 144 -6.46 7.79 -8.57
N TYR A 145 -5.75 8.92 -8.50
CA TYR A 145 -5.95 9.95 -7.49
C TYR A 145 -7.37 10.54 -7.55
N HIS A 146 -7.84 10.95 -8.72
CA HIS A 146 -9.19 11.52 -8.85
C HIS A 146 -10.25 10.51 -8.45
N LEU A 147 -10.09 9.26 -8.82
CA LEU A 147 -11.03 8.19 -8.46
C LEU A 147 -11.01 7.92 -6.95
N ALA A 148 -9.84 7.83 -6.33
CA ALA A 148 -9.70 7.65 -4.88
C ALA A 148 -10.34 8.82 -4.10
N LYS A 149 -10.12 10.05 -4.56
CA LYS A 149 -10.72 11.26 -3.99
C LYS A 149 -12.26 11.24 -4.11
N GLN A 150 -12.78 10.88 -5.28
CA GLN A 150 -14.21 10.77 -5.52
C GLN A 150 -14.87 9.70 -4.61
N LYS A 151 -14.17 8.60 -4.36
CA LYS A 151 -14.63 7.52 -3.47
C LYS A 151 -14.42 7.84 -1.97
N GLY A 152 -13.83 8.97 -1.63
CA GLY A 152 -13.63 9.42 -0.25
C GLY A 152 -12.52 8.67 0.51
N LEU A 153 -11.56 8.08 -0.19
CA LEU A 153 -10.42 7.45 0.45
C LEU A 153 -9.53 8.51 1.14
N THR A 154 -8.87 8.11 2.22
CA THR A 154 -7.80 8.92 2.81
C THR A 154 -6.61 8.97 1.85
N LEU A 155 -6.30 10.16 1.32
CA LEU A 155 -5.22 10.36 0.35
C LEU A 155 -3.88 10.53 1.06
N PHE A 156 -2.85 9.86 0.56
CA PHE A 156 -1.56 9.76 1.22
C PHE A 156 -0.39 9.93 0.22
N PRO A 157 -0.15 11.16 -0.28
CA PRO A 157 0.92 11.41 -1.24
C PRO A 157 2.29 11.46 -0.56
N ILE A 158 3.20 10.57 -0.95
CA ILE A 158 4.58 10.51 -0.47
C ILE A 158 5.44 11.39 -1.38
N SER A 159 5.34 12.71 -1.20
CA SER A 159 5.82 13.72 -2.17
C SER A 159 7.33 13.75 -2.36
N PHE A 160 8.11 13.33 -1.37
CA PHE A 160 9.58 13.28 -1.51
C PHE A 160 10.05 12.31 -2.60
N THR A 161 9.19 11.38 -3.01
CA THR A 161 9.48 10.46 -4.12
C THR A 161 9.33 11.11 -5.50
N GLY A 162 8.93 12.39 -5.58
CA GLY A 162 8.80 13.14 -6.84
C GLY A 162 7.60 12.74 -7.69
N GLY A 163 7.66 13.09 -8.98
CA GLY A 163 6.67 12.71 -9.99
C GLY A 163 5.23 13.09 -9.66
N SER A 164 4.28 12.24 -10.02
CA SER A 164 2.86 12.47 -9.74
C SER A 164 2.53 12.50 -8.25
N ALA A 165 3.30 11.80 -7.40
CA ALA A 165 3.11 11.87 -5.94
C ALA A 165 3.33 13.29 -5.41
N LYS A 166 4.37 13.99 -5.92
CA LYS A 166 4.61 15.40 -5.58
C LYS A 166 3.49 16.31 -6.11
N GLN A 167 3.04 16.10 -7.33
CA GLN A 167 1.94 16.84 -7.92
C GLN A 167 0.65 16.70 -7.10
N ILE A 168 0.30 15.48 -6.67
CA ILE A 168 -0.87 15.22 -5.83
C ILE A 168 -0.74 15.90 -4.47
N PHE A 169 0.45 15.87 -3.87
CA PHE A 169 0.72 16.58 -2.63
C PHE A 169 0.46 18.09 -2.78
N ASP A 170 0.97 18.71 -3.83
CA ASP A 170 0.82 20.16 -4.07
C ASP A 170 -0.65 20.56 -4.28
N LEU A 171 -1.48 19.66 -4.83
CA LEU A 171 -2.91 19.87 -4.99
C LEU A 171 -3.67 19.72 -3.66
N GLU A 172 -3.28 18.79 -2.81
CA GLU A 172 -4.02 18.45 -1.58
C GLU A 172 -3.58 19.29 -0.38
N TYR A 173 -2.29 19.56 -0.22
CA TYR A 173 -1.73 20.18 0.99
C TYR A 173 -2.40 21.51 1.38
N PRO A 174 -2.63 22.47 0.45
CA PRO A 174 -3.20 23.77 0.82
C PRO A 174 -4.63 23.67 1.37
N ASN A 175 -5.39 22.68 0.89
CA ASN A 175 -6.84 22.58 1.11
C ASN A 175 -7.22 21.64 2.26
N ASN A 176 -6.23 21.08 2.97
CA ASN A 176 -6.45 20.08 3.99
C ASN A 176 -6.49 20.69 5.42
N THR A 177 -7.04 19.90 6.35
CA THR A 177 -7.06 20.22 7.77
C THR A 177 -5.66 20.19 8.38
N GLU A 178 -5.48 20.85 9.53
CA GLU A 178 -4.17 20.88 10.20
C GLU A 178 -3.64 19.50 10.59
N ILE A 179 -4.52 18.55 10.91
CA ILE A 179 -4.12 17.17 11.23
C ILE A 179 -3.57 16.45 10.00
N VAL A 180 -4.20 16.64 8.83
CA VAL A 180 -3.72 16.07 7.56
C VAL A 180 -2.40 16.72 7.14
N LYS A 181 -2.27 18.05 7.29
CA LYS A 181 -1.01 18.76 7.03
C LYS A 181 0.11 18.27 7.93
N LYS A 182 -0.18 18.02 9.23
CA LYS A 182 0.79 17.42 10.15
C LYS A 182 1.26 16.04 9.68
N ALA A 183 0.33 15.17 9.27
CA ALA A 183 0.65 13.85 8.71
C ALA A 183 1.49 13.97 7.43
N PHE A 184 1.13 14.87 6.51
CA PHE A 184 1.87 15.12 5.28
C PHE A 184 3.29 15.64 5.55
N ASN A 185 3.46 16.54 6.53
CA ASN A 185 4.78 17.04 6.91
C ASN A 185 5.65 15.96 7.52
N LEU A 186 5.07 15.04 8.32
CA LEU A 186 5.81 13.91 8.88
C LEU A 186 6.34 12.98 7.80
N ILE A 187 5.55 12.68 6.75
CA ILE A 187 5.96 11.84 5.63
C ILE A 187 7.04 12.51 4.79
N ASN A 188 6.89 13.80 4.54
CA ASN A 188 7.65 14.52 3.51
C ASN A 188 8.84 15.30 4.09
N ASN A 189 9.10 15.18 5.39
CA ASN A 189 10.29 15.72 6.01
C ASN A 189 11.48 14.79 5.78
N ASN A 190 12.20 15.01 4.66
CA ASN A 190 13.38 14.24 4.25
C ASN A 190 14.65 14.58 5.05
N SER A 191 14.54 14.80 6.35
CA SER A 191 15.72 15.08 7.19
C SER A 191 16.63 13.86 7.40
N THR A 192 16.28 12.70 6.86
CA THR A 192 17.05 11.46 7.03
C THR A 192 17.16 10.67 5.74
N ASP A 193 18.35 10.09 5.51
CA ASP A 193 18.60 9.09 4.47
C ASP A 193 18.32 7.65 4.98
N ASP A 194 17.93 7.49 6.23
CA ASP A 194 17.61 6.19 6.82
C ASP A 194 16.22 5.73 6.34
N VAL A 195 16.23 4.73 5.49
CA VAL A 195 15.01 4.11 4.92
C VAL A 195 14.06 3.61 6.00
N ASN A 196 14.58 3.05 7.11
CA ASN A 196 13.72 2.57 8.19
C ASN A 196 12.98 3.73 8.85
N LYS A 197 13.68 4.83 9.10
CA LYS A 197 13.09 6.04 9.68
C LYS A 197 12.05 6.67 8.79
N LEU A 198 12.28 6.70 7.47
CA LEU A 198 11.27 7.16 6.50
C LEU A 198 9.99 6.31 6.57
N VAL A 199 10.14 4.99 6.63
CA VAL A 199 8.99 4.07 6.72
C VAL A 199 8.27 4.19 8.07
N GLU A 200 8.99 4.34 9.18
CA GLU A 200 8.39 4.61 10.50
C GLU A 200 7.55 5.88 10.49
N ASN A 201 8.06 6.98 9.93
CA ASN A 201 7.32 8.23 9.78
C ASN A 201 6.03 8.05 8.97
N ILE A 202 6.09 7.26 7.89
CA ILE A 202 4.90 6.93 7.08
C ILE A 202 3.86 6.17 7.91
N LEU A 203 4.27 5.15 8.67
CA LEU A 203 3.35 4.39 9.52
C LEU A 203 2.74 5.25 10.63
N GLU A 204 3.52 6.15 11.22
CA GLU A 204 3.01 7.11 12.20
C GLU A 204 1.99 8.07 11.57
N ALA A 205 2.28 8.60 10.40
CA ALA A 205 1.36 9.47 9.67
C ALA A 205 0.05 8.75 9.29
N ILE A 206 0.12 7.48 8.86
CA ILE A 206 -1.08 6.66 8.61
C ILE A 206 -1.91 6.53 9.88
N LYS A 207 -1.29 6.31 11.03
CA LYS A 207 -2.00 6.21 12.33
C LYS A 207 -2.68 7.53 12.70
N LEU A 208 -2.05 8.67 12.43
CA LEU A 208 -2.65 10.00 12.66
C LEU A 208 -3.90 10.25 11.82
N LEU A 209 -3.97 9.69 10.60
CA LEU A 209 -5.10 9.88 9.68
C LEU A 209 -6.24 8.88 9.88
N GLN A 210 -6.06 7.89 10.74
CA GLN A 210 -7.03 6.83 10.99
C GLN A 210 -7.93 7.10 12.20
N ILE A 211 -8.21 8.32 12.46
CA ILE A 211 -9.11 8.75 13.54
C ILE A 211 -10.51 8.20 13.34
#